data_0878fac2812c2f7395ac618c205f534c
#
_entry.id   0878fac2812c2f7395ac618c205f534c
#
_cell.length_a   1.000
_cell.length_b   1.000
_cell.length_c   1.000
_cell.angle_alpha   90.00
_cell.angle_beta   90.00
_cell.angle_gamma   90.00
#
_symmetry.space_group_name_H-M   'P 1'
#
loop_
_entity.id
_entity.type
_entity.pdbx_description
1 polymer ?
#
loop_
_entity_poly.entity_id
_entity_poly.type
_entity_poly.pdbx_seq_one_letter_code
_entity_poly.pdbx_strand_id
1 'polypeptide(L)'
;NTRLAPPEIAFWLQDSESSILFVDKNFSEVIEELFQAGKIPSIKEIIYMSEDNCPANMQNYETILNENDKIDDALRCYDDIAGLFYTGGTTGRSKGVMLSHTNLVSNSFNTITGLTIPNNARWIHAAPMFHIADVTGVIAITHIAGQHYFIPGFSPEAVLNAIQDYSITDTLLVPTMINMLVHHPDVTKYNLSSLRQLTYGASPMPESVIIKAMEVIPKCNFVHAYGMTECSPLLTMAGPDCHVFKGPKANLFKSTGVAATGVEIKVIDENDNELPRGVVGEIAARGPNIMLGYWRQKELSDKALRNGWMHTGDGGYMNEDGYVYIVDRVKDMIISGGENIYSAEVENAIYQLDGVMECAVIGIPNKEWGEAVHAIVRKDSNNNINENDVITHSKNLIAGFKCPKSVSFRDDPMPLSGAGKILKTNLREPFWKGHEKQVS
;
A
#
# COMPACT_ATOMS: atom_id res chain seq x y z
N ASN A 1 -7.39 -6.27 -9.69
CA ASN A 1 -7.94 -6.35 -8.34
C ASN A 1 -9.17 -7.25 -8.32
N THR A 2 -9.07 -8.37 -7.62
CA THR A 2 -10.11 -9.43 -7.53
C THR A 2 -11.40 -9.01 -6.79
N ARG A 3 -11.46 -7.79 -6.26
CA ARG A 3 -12.63 -7.24 -5.53
C ARG A 3 -13.40 -6.21 -6.35
N LEU A 4 -13.00 -5.97 -7.60
CA LEU A 4 -13.67 -5.02 -8.46
C LEU A 4 -15.05 -5.55 -8.90
N ALA A 5 -15.99 -4.62 -8.99
CA ALA A 5 -17.29 -4.89 -9.62
C ALA A 5 -17.14 -5.03 -11.15
N PRO A 6 -18.03 -5.79 -11.83
CA PRO A 6 -17.97 -5.98 -13.28
C PRO A 6 -17.83 -4.69 -14.11
N PRO A 7 -18.52 -3.57 -13.81
CA PRO A 7 -18.33 -2.31 -14.54
C PRO A 7 -16.92 -1.71 -14.40
N GLU A 8 -16.25 -1.92 -13.25
CA GLU A 8 -14.90 -1.45 -13.01
C GLU A 8 -13.88 -2.30 -13.79
N ILE A 9 -14.09 -3.63 -13.83
CA ILE A 9 -13.30 -4.54 -14.66
C ILE A 9 -13.41 -4.13 -16.14
N ALA A 10 -14.64 -3.91 -16.63
CA ALA A 10 -14.86 -3.49 -17.99
C ALA A 10 -14.16 -2.15 -18.30
N PHE A 11 -14.23 -1.17 -17.39
CA PHE A 11 -13.51 0.10 -17.53
C PHE A 11 -11.98 -0.11 -17.67
N TRP A 12 -11.37 -0.92 -16.81
CA TRP A 12 -9.92 -1.14 -16.86
C TRP A 12 -9.48 -1.80 -18.16
N LEU A 13 -10.21 -2.82 -18.61
CA LEU A 13 -9.90 -3.53 -19.86
C LEU A 13 -10.04 -2.63 -21.09
N GLN A 14 -11.03 -1.74 -21.11
CA GLN A 14 -11.24 -0.79 -22.20
C GLN A 14 -10.20 0.34 -22.17
N ASP A 15 -9.97 0.94 -21.00
CA ASP A 15 -9.04 2.06 -20.84
C ASP A 15 -7.60 1.65 -21.17
N SER A 16 -7.20 0.46 -20.74
CA SER A 16 -5.87 -0.12 -21.07
C SER A 16 -5.74 -0.63 -22.51
N GLU A 17 -6.85 -0.71 -23.25
CA GLU A 17 -6.90 -1.34 -24.60
C GLU A 17 -6.38 -2.78 -24.61
N SER A 18 -6.58 -3.50 -23.50
CA SER A 18 -6.19 -4.90 -23.43
C SER A 18 -6.86 -5.71 -24.52
N SER A 19 -6.08 -6.50 -25.26
CA SER A 19 -6.58 -7.33 -26.36
C SER A 19 -6.64 -8.81 -26.02
N ILE A 20 -5.85 -9.25 -25.04
CA ILE A 20 -5.81 -10.63 -24.54
C ILE A 20 -6.04 -10.58 -23.04
N LEU A 21 -6.88 -11.46 -22.53
CA LEU A 21 -7.20 -11.58 -21.12
C LEU A 21 -6.92 -12.99 -20.62
N PHE A 22 -6.07 -13.11 -19.61
CA PHE A 22 -5.88 -14.36 -18.87
C PHE A 22 -6.85 -14.38 -17.68
N VAL A 23 -7.57 -15.47 -17.51
CA VAL A 23 -8.59 -15.59 -16.47
C VAL A 23 -8.60 -16.99 -15.85
N ASP A 24 -8.78 -17.05 -14.52
CA ASP A 24 -9.02 -18.31 -13.84
C ASP A 24 -10.52 -18.60 -13.67
N LYS A 25 -10.84 -19.79 -13.12
CA LYS A 25 -12.22 -20.23 -12.93
C LYS A 25 -13.08 -19.32 -12.06
N ASN A 26 -12.46 -18.59 -11.11
CA ASN A 26 -13.23 -17.76 -10.17
C ASN A 26 -13.83 -16.52 -10.86
N PHE A 27 -13.26 -16.12 -11.99
CA PHE A 27 -13.66 -14.94 -12.75
C PHE A 27 -14.21 -15.26 -14.14
N SER A 28 -14.13 -16.52 -14.60
CA SER A 28 -14.53 -16.89 -15.95
C SER A 28 -15.99 -16.55 -16.28
N GLU A 29 -16.91 -16.79 -15.36
CA GLU A 29 -18.35 -16.51 -15.55
C GLU A 29 -18.59 -15.00 -15.73
N VAL A 30 -18.06 -14.15 -14.85
CA VAL A 30 -18.22 -12.69 -14.96
C VAL A 30 -17.58 -12.12 -16.21
N ILE A 31 -16.45 -12.68 -16.65
CA ILE A 31 -15.78 -12.24 -17.88
C ILE A 31 -16.57 -12.68 -19.10
N GLU A 32 -17.13 -13.89 -19.12
CA GLU A 32 -18.00 -14.37 -20.18
C GLU A 32 -19.25 -13.48 -20.33
N GLU A 33 -19.92 -13.13 -19.23
CA GLU A 33 -21.04 -12.20 -19.23
C GLU A 33 -20.68 -10.83 -19.81
N LEU A 34 -19.54 -10.26 -19.40
CA LEU A 34 -19.06 -8.97 -19.93
C LEU A 34 -18.74 -9.03 -21.42
N PHE A 35 -18.16 -10.13 -21.87
CA PHE A 35 -17.80 -10.35 -23.27
C PHE A 35 -19.05 -10.48 -24.14
N GLN A 36 -20.00 -11.35 -23.77
CA GLN A 36 -21.28 -11.55 -24.48
C GLN A 36 -22.13 -10.28 -24.51
N ALA A 37 -22.09 -9.49 -23.43
CA ALA A 37 -22.80 -8.20 -23.38
C ALA A 37 -22.09 -7.07 -24.18
N GLY A 38 -20.95 -7.34 -24.83
CA GLY A 38 -20.17 -6.35 -25.57
C GLY A 38 -19.58 -5.24 -24.70
N LYS A 39 -19.36 -5.50 -23.42
CA LYS A 39 -18.84 -4.52 -22.45
C LYS A 39 -17.30 -4.43 -22.42
N ILE A 40 -16.60 -5.37 -23.06
CA ILE A 40 -15.14 -5.42 -23.17
C ILE A 40 -14.71 -5.60 -24.63
N PRO A 41 -15.08 -4.66 -25.53
CA PRO A 41 -14.89 -4.83 -26.99
C PRO A 41 -13.42 -4.81 -27.42
N SER A 42 -12.49 -4.36 -26.59
CA SER A 42 -11.04 -4.42 -26.87
C SER A 42 -10.50 -5.85 -26.80
N ILE A 43 -11.11 -6.72 -25.98
CA ILE A 43 -10.68 -8.10 -25.79
C ILE A 43 -11.00 -8.92 -27.04
N LYS A 44 -9.99 -9.53 -27.63
CA LYS A 44 -10.07 -10.41 -28.79
C LYS A 44 -9.99 -11.88 -28.40
N GLU A 45 -9.18 -12.18 -27.40
CA GLU A 45 -8.90 -13.54 -26.93
C GLU A 45 -8.99 -13.62 -25.42
N ILE A 46 -9.64 -14.67 -24.91
CA ILE A 46 -9.71 -14.98 -23.48
C ILE A 46 -9.03 -16.33 -23.26
N ILE A 47 -7.99 -16.34 -22.40
CA ILE A 47 -7.18 -17.52 -22.12
C ILE A 47 -7.52 -18.00 -20.70
N TYR A 48 -8.04 -19.22 -20.62
CA TYR A 48 -8.44 -19.85 -19.38
C TYR A 48 -7.25 -20.59 -18.73
N MET A 49 -6.92 -20.22 -17.50
CA MET A 49 -5.70 -20.66 -16.80
C MET A 49 -5.96 -21.70 -15.69
N SER A 50 -7.10 -22.39 -15.70
CA SER A 50 -7.41 -23.41 -14.69
C SER A 50 -7.44 -24.80 -15.28
N GLU A 51 -7.28 -25.82 -14.43
CA GLU A 51 -7.24 -27.24 -14.82
C GLU A 51 -8.64 -27.83 -15.11
N ASP A 52 -9.69 -27.12 -14.72
CA ASP A 52 -11.08 -27.52 -14.94
C ASP A 52 -11.46 -27.44 -16.43
N ASN A 53 -12.67 -27.88 -16.79
CA ASN A 53 -13.18 -27.78 -18.16
C ASN A 53 -13.18 -26.32 -18.64
N CYS A 54 -12.45 -26.06 -19.71
CA CYS A 54 -12.35 -24.73 -20.33
C CYS A 54 -13.72 -24.35 -20.92
N PRO A 55 -14.26 -23.14 -20.60
CA PRO A 55 -15.47 -22.62 -21.23
C PRO A 55 -15.35 -22.52 -22.75
N ALA A 56 -16.47 -22.74 -23.48
CA ALA A 56 -16.47 -22.85 -24.93
C ALA A 56 -15.93 -21.63 -25.69
N ASN A 57 -16.04 -20.43 -25.06
CA ASN A 57 -15.62 -19.16 -25.67
C ASN A 57 -14.21 -18.73 -25.20
N MET A 58 -13.45 -19.63 -24.58
CA MET A 58 -12.10 -19.38 -24.08
C MET A 58 -11.14 -20.41 -24.63
N GLN A 59 -9.85 -20.06 -24.67
CA GLN A 59 -8.79 -20.98 -25.05
C GLN A 59 -8.09 -21.51 -23.80
N ASN A 60 -7.81 -22.80 -23.77
CA ASN A 60 -7.10 -23.39 -22.64
C ASN A 60 -5.61 -23.05 -22.71
N TYR A 61 -5.07 -22.51 -21.62
CA TYR A 61 -3.66 -22.08 -21.52
C TYR A 61 -2.67 -23.21 -21.79
N GLU A 62 -2.86 -24.40 -21.19
CA GLU A 62 -1.97 -25.55 -21.38
C GLU A 62 -2.02 -26.09 -22.80
N THR A 63 -3.21 -26.05 -23.43
CA THR A 63 -3.35 -26.43 -24.85
C THR A 63 -2.54 -25.50 -25.76
N ILE A 64 -2.65 -24.18 -25.53
CA ILE A 64 -1.87 -23.19 -26.29
C ILE A 64 -0.37 -23.45 -26.16
N LEU A 65 0.11 -23.71 -24.95
CA LEU A 65 1.53 -23.98 -24.70
C LEU A 65 2.02 -25.27 -25.39
N ASN A 66 1.19 -26.31 -25.39
CA ASN A 66 1.57 -27.60 -25.94
C ASN A 66 1.49 -27.67 -27.48
N GLU A 67 0.61 -26.87 -28.10
CA GLU A 67 0.36 -26.90 -29.54
C GLU A 67 1.16 -25.86 -30.32
N ASN A 68 1.88 -24.96 -29.65
CA ASN A 68 2.64 -23.91 -30.31
C ASN A 68 4.14 -23.97 -29.99
N ASP A 69 4.94 -23.65 -30.99
CA ASP A 69 6.39 -23.50 -30.83
C ASP A 69 6.75 -22.20 -30.09
N LYS A 70 7.98 -22.16 -29.61
CA LYS A 70 8.54 -20.93 -29.03
C LYS A 70 8.67 -19.85 -30.10
N ILE A 71 8.30 -18.65 -29.74
CA ILE A 71 8.49 -17.44 -30.53
C ILE A 71 9.77 -16.71 -30.11
N ASP A 72 10.32 -15.88 -30.98
CA ASP A 72 11.45 -15.03 -30.66
C ASP A 72 11.07 -13.98 -29.63
N ASP A 73 12.04 -13.62 -28.80
CA ASP A 73 11.88 -12.54 -27.82
C ASP A 73 11.62 -11.21 -28.56
N ALA A 74 10.60 -10.49 -28.12
CA ALA A 74 10.26 -9.14 -28.62
C ALA A 74 11.29 -8.07 -28.24
N LEU A 75 12.31 -8.40 -27.46
CA LEU A 75 13.41 -7.55 -27.00
C LEU A 75 12.94 -6.21 -26.39
N ARG A 76 11.82 -6.26 -25.65
CA ARG A 76 11.33 -5.08 -24.92
C ARG A 76 12.30 -4.69 -23.82
N CYS A 77 12.65 -3.41 -23.76
CA CYS A 77 13.68 -2.93 -22.84
C CYS A 77 13.56 -1.42 -22.57
N TYR A 78 14.38 -0.91 -21.67
CA TYR A 78 14.51 0.53 -21.32
C TYR A 78 13.16 1.17 -21.01
N ASP A 79 12.77 2.18 -21.78
CA ASP A 79 11.56 2.97 -21.58
C ASP A 79 10.32 2.38 -22.28
N ASP A 80 10.43 1.19 -22.87
CA ASP A 80 9.26 0.44 -23.30
C ASP A 80 8.35 0.21 -22.08
N ILE A 81 7.04 0.38 -22.26
CA ILE A 81 6.07 0.12 -21.20
C ILE A 81 6.09 -1.36 -20.86
N ALA A 82 6.42 -1.69 -19.63
CA ALA A 82 6.36 -3.04 -19.08
C ALA A 82 4.95 -3.37 -18.55
N GLY A 83 4.24 -2.36 -18.01
CA GLY A 83 2.89 -2.55 -17.52
C GLY A 83 2.14 -1.28 -17.19
N LEU A 84 0.81 -1.40 -17.18
CA LEU A 84 -0.11 -0.41 -16.64
C LEU A 84 -0.62 -0.89 -15.29
N PHE A 85 -0.34 -0.11 -14.25
CA PHE A 85 -0.77 -0.42 -12.89
C PHE A 85 -1.88 0.55 -12.46
N TYR A 86 -3.10 0.05 -12.32
CA TYR A 86 -4.23 0.88 -11.98
C TYR A 86 -4.29 1.18 -10.49
N THR A 87 -4.38 2.47 -10.15
CA THR A 87 -4.53 2.94 -8.78
C THR A 87 -5.91 3.54 -8.55
N GLY A 88 -6.50 3.28 -7.38
CA GLY A 88 -7.71 3.97 -6.94
C GLY A 88 -7.39 5.44 -6.67
N GLY A 89 -7.81 6.33 -7.58
CA GLY A 89 -7.69 7.76 -7.38
C GLY A 89 -8.68 8.26 -6.34
N THR A 90 -8.24 9.15 -5.46
CA THR A 90 -9.13 9.89 -4.53
C THR A 90 -10.10 10.84 -5.26
N THR A 91 -9.96 10.96 -6.59
CA THR A 91 -10.73 11.89 -7.45
C THR A 91 -11.76 11.19 -8.34
N GLY A 92 -12.09 9.91 -8.09
CA GLY A 92 -13.16 9.18 -8.76
C GLY A 92 -12.67 7.97 -9.57
N ARG A 93 -12.22 8.13 -10.82
CA ARG A 93 -11.83 6.99 -11.66
C ARG A 93 -10.39 6.55 -11.40
N SER A 94 -10.15 5.24 -11.48
CA SER A 94 -8.80 4.67 -11.43
C SER A 94 -7.92 5.21 -12.57
N LYS A 95 -6.60 5.31 -12.29
CA LYS A 95 -5.61 5.81 -13.25
C LYS A 95 -4.61 4.70 -13.57
N GLY A 96 -4.31 4.48 -14.83
CA GLY A 96 -3.27 3.56 -15.28
C GLY A 96 -1.89 4.22 -15.15
N VAL A 97 -1.10 3.79 -14.22
CA VAL A 97 0.31 4.23 -14.06
C VAL A 97 1.16 3.47 -15.05
N MET A 98 1.85 4.19 -15.95
CA MET A 98 2.77 3.59 -16.93
C MET A 98 4.13 3.34 -16.31
N LEU A 99 4.49 2.08 -16.11
CA LEU A 99 5.82 1.68 -15.64
C LEU A 99 6.60 1.03 -16.78
N SER A 100 7.82 1.51 -17.00
CA SER A 100 8.75 0.96 -17.97
C SER A 100 9.57 -0.19 -17.41
N HIS A 101 10.27 -0.91 -18.28
CA HIS A 101 11.27 -1.90 -17.86
C HIS A 101 12.35 -1.27 -16.99
N THR A 102 12.84 -0.06 -17.34
CA THR A 102 13.80 0.70 -16.51
C THR A 102 13.26 0.96 -15.12
N ASN A 103 11.99 1.39 -14.99
CA ASN A 103 11.40 1.66 -13.69
C ASN A 103 11.37 0.43 -12.80
N LEU A 104 10.86 -0.68 -13.32
CA LEU A 104 10.71 -1.93 -12.57
C LEU A 104 12.06 -2.56 -12.20
N VAL A 105 13.01 -2.58 -13.14
CA VAL A 105 14.34 -3.14 -12.92
C VAL A 105 15.12 -2.30 -11.89
N SER A 106 15.10 -0.98 -12.03
CA SER A 106 15.77 -0.09 -11.06
C SER A 106 15.19 -0.26 -9.66
N ASN A 107 13.86 -0.34 -9.54
CA ASN A 107 13.22 -0.57 -8.26
C ASN A 107 13.55 -1.96 -7.68
N SER A 108 13.69 -2.97 -8.52
CA SER A 108 14.12 -4.29 -8.09
C SER A 108 15.52 -4.26 -7.48
N PHE A 109 16.47 -3.56 -8.08
CA PHE A 109 17.80 -3.38 -7.49
C PHE A 109 17.76 -2.59 -6.17
N ASN A 110 16.93 -1.56 -6.10
CA ASN A 110 16.69 -0.85 -4.83
C ASN A 110 16.16 -1.78 -3.74
N THR A 111 15.26 -2.68 -4.11
CA THR A 111 14.68 -3.67 -3.19
C THR A 111 15.73 -4.69 -2.75
N ILE A 112 16.48 -5.29 -3.68
CA ILE A 112 17.51 -6.29 -3.38
C ILE A 112 18.57 -5.70 -2.45
N THR A 113 19.09 -4.52 -2.77
CA THR A 113 20.14 -3.85 -1.99
C THR A 113 19.64 -3.38 -0.63
N GLY A 114 18.50 -2.71 -0.60
CA GLY A 114 17.96 -2.14 0.64
C GLY A 114 17.47 -3.18 1.63
N LEU A 115 16.93 -4.29 1.14
CA LEU A 115 16.51 -5.42 1.95
C LEU A 115 17.64 -6.46 2.16
N THR A 116 18.81 -6.27 1.51
CA THR A 116 19.92 -7.24 1.56
C THR A 116 19.46 -8.68 1.30
N ILE A 117 18.67 -8.87 0.23
CA ILE A 117 18.06 -10.17 -0.08
C ILE A 117 19.13 -11.14 -0.59
N PRO A 118 19.32 -12.31 0.05
CA PRO A 118 20.30 -13.29 -0.38
C PRO A 118 19.79 -14.13 -1.56
N ASN A 119 20.70 -14.68 -2.38
CA ASN A 119 20.34 -15.49 -3.55
C ASN A 119 19.53 -16.76 -3.22
N ASN A 120 19.55 -17.23 -1.99
CA ASN A 120 18.77 -18.37 -1.53
C ASN A 120 17.46 -17.97 -0.82
N ALA A 121 16.99 -16.75 -1.01
CA ALA A 121 15.75 -16.27 -0.43
C ALA A 121 14.56 -17.13 -0.86
N ARG A 122 13.68 -17.36 0.10
CA ARG A 122 12.38 -18.03 -0.07
C ARG A 122 11.29 -17.04 0.26
N TRP A 123 10.70 -16.47 -0.77
CA TRP A 123 9.74 -15.39 -0.63
C TRP A 123 8.31 -15.92 -0.75
N ILE A 124 7.46 -15.60 0.23
CA ILE A 124 6.03 -15.86 0.12
C ILE A 124 5.28 -14.63 -0.39
N HIS A 125 4.49 -14.84 -1.44
CA HIS A 125 3.55 -13.87 -2.00
C HIS A 125 2.22 -14.00 -1.28
N ALA A 126 2.07 -13.25 -0.19
CA ALA A 126 0.85 -13.22 0.63
C ALA A 126 0.06 -11.92 0.45
N ALA A 127 0.72 -10.83 0.06
CA ALA A 127 0.06 -9.60 -0.33
C ALA A 127 -0.59 -9.75 -1.73
N PRO A 128 -1.62 -8.93 -2.06
CA PRO A 128 -2.29 -9.04 -3.36
C PRO A 128 -1.36 -8.74 -4.53
N MET A 129 -1.15 -9.71 -5.42
CA MET A 129 -0.23 -9.60 -6.57
C MET A 129 -0.66 -8.57 -7.63
N PHE A 130 -1.93 -8.15 -7.64
CA PHE A 130 -2.37 -7.04 -8.50
C PHE A 130 -1.87 -5.68 -8.01
N HIS A 131 -1.25 -5.63 -6.83
CA HIS A 131 -0.67 -4.42 -6.26
C HIS A 131 0.84 -4.41 -6.46
N ILE A 132 1.40 -3.26 -6.88
CA ILE A 132 2.82 -3.11 -7.19
C ILE A 132 3.75 -3.49 -6.02
N ALA A 133 3.27 -3.40 -4.79
CA ALA A 133 4.06 -3.78 -3.61
C ALA A 133 4.50 -5.25 -3.64
N ASP A 134 3.63 -6.17 -4.05
CA ASP A 134 4.01 -7.59 -4.17
C ASP A 134 4.73 -7.88 -5.49
N VAL A 135 4.39 -7.19 -6.59
CA VAL A 135 5.12 -7.29 -7.87
C VAL A 135 6.59 -6.97 -7.70
N THR A 136 6.93 -6.06 -6.78
CA THR A 136 8.32 -5.78 -6.40
C THR A 136 9.05 -7.05 -5.93
N GLY A 137 8.40 -7.84 -5.08
CA GLY A 137 8.91 -9.16 -4.65
C GLY A 137 9.06 -10.12 -5.83
N VAL A 138 8.07 -10.18 -6.74
CA VAL A 138 8.16 -11.03 -7.94
C VAL A 138 9.41 -10.70 -8.75
N ILE A 139 9.65 -9.42 -9.06
CA ILE A 139 10.77 -9.02 -9.91
C ILE A 139 12.11 -9.18 -9.17
N ALA A 140 12.18 -8.74 -7.90
CA ALA A 140 13.42 -8.79 -7.11
C ALA A 140 13.89 -10.25 -6.89
N ILE A 141 12.98 -11.14 -6.52
CA ILE A 141 13.31 -12.54 -6.27
C ILE A 141 13.68 -13.27 -7.58
N THR A 142 13.00 -12.94 -8.69
CA THR A 142 13.36 -13.46 -10.02
C THR A 142 14.78 -13.03 -10.41
N HIS A 143 15.16 -11.77 -10.19
CA HIS A 143 16.51 -11.26 -10.53
C HIS A 143 17.64 -12.00 -9.80
N ILE A 144 17.41 -12.43 -8.57
CA ILE A 144 18.42 -13.17 -7.80
C ILE A 144 18.30 -14.69 -7.94
N ALA A 145 17.40 -15.19 -8.80
CA ALA A 145 17.05 -16.60 -8.94
C ALA A 145 16.63 -17.26 -7.60
N GLY A 146 15.92 -16.50 -6.75
CA GLY A 146 15.36 -16.97 -5.50
C GLY A 146 14.13 -17.85 -5.72
N GLN A 147 13.50 -18.29 -4.62
CA GLN A 147 12.34 -19.18 -4.68
C GLN A 147 11.07 -18.41 -4.35
N HIS A 148 10.05 -18.58 -5.19
CA HIS A 148 8.72 -18.00 -5.03
C HIS A 148 7.75 -19.02 -4.45
N TYR A 149 7.01 -18.60 -3.43
CA TYR A 149 5.93 -19.38 -2.83
C TYR A 149 4.63 -18.57 -2.89
N PHE A 150 3.58 -19.17 -3.43
CA PHE A 150 2.29 -18.51 -3.61
C PHE A 150 1.24 -19.17 -2.72
N ILE A 151 0.40 -18.35 -2.10
CA ILE A 151 -0.82 -18.80 -1.43
C ILE A 151 -2.04 -18.23 -2.16
N PRO A 152 -3.15 -18.98 -2.24
CA PRO A 152 -4.35 -18.54 -2.97
C PRO A 152 -4.95 -17.21 -2.46
N GLY A 153 -4.73 -16.91 -1.20
CA GLY A 153 -5.18 -15.69 -0.54
C GLY A 153 -4.61 -15.58 0.85
N PHE A 154 -4.58 -14.37 1.37
CA PHE A 154 -4.09 -14.13 2.72
C PHE A 154 -5.07 -14.67 3.77
N SER A 155 -4.56 -15.53 4.63
CA SER A 155 -5.05 -15.74 5.99
C SER A 155 -3.84 -15.89 6.93
N PRO A 156 -3.96 -15.52 8.21
CA PRO A 156 -2.86 -15.70 9.16
C PRO A 156 -2.37 -17.16 9.18
N GLU A 157 -3.29 -18.10 9.20
CA GLU A 157 -2.99 -19.53 9.23
C GLU A 157 -2.24 -19.98 7.97
N ALA A 158 -2.64 -19.55 6.77
CA ALA A 158 -1.96 -19.91 5.52
C ALA A 158 -0.51 -19.40 5.50
N VAL A 159 -0.27 -18.16 5.98
CA VAL A 159 1.08 -17.60 6.08
C VAL A 159 1.91 -18.33 7.12
N LEU A 160 1.36 -18.61 8.30
CA LEU A 160 2.06 -19.33 9.38
C LEU A 160 2.46 -20.75 8.96
N ASN A 161 1.54 -21.50 8.33
CA ASN A 161 1.83 -22.81 7.76
C ASN A 161 2.92 -22.73 6.70
N ALA A 162 2.82 -21.80 5.76
CA ALA A 162 3.82 -21.65 4.70
C ALA A 162 5.22 -21.34 5.25
N ILE A 163 5.32 -20.46 6.26
CA ILE A 163 6.61 -20.14 6.90
C ILE A 163 7.23 -21.41 7.51
N GLN A 164 6.44 -22.20 8.23
CA GLN A 164 6.89 -23.43 8.87
C GLN A 164 7.25 -24.51 7.86
N ASP A 165 6.33 -24.81 6.92
CA ASP A 165 6.42 -25.99 6.06
C ASP A 165 7.45 -25.83 4.93
N TYR A 166 7.57 -24.60 4.41
CA TYR A 166 8.49 -24.27 3.31
C TYR A 166 9.72 -23.48 3.75
N SER A 167 9.89 -23.26 5.08
CA SER A 167 11.02 -22.49 5.62
C SER A 167 11.18 -21.14 4.93
N ILE A 168 10.09 -20.39 4.81
CA ILE A 168 10.09 -19.05 4.21
C ILE A 168 11.07 -18.13 4.96
N THR A 169 11.84 -17.38 4.21
CA THR A 169 12.86 -16.48 4.77
C THR A 169 12.49 -15.01 4.71
N ASP A 170 11.69 -14.62 3.74
CA ASP A 170 11.38 -13.22 3.46
C ASP A 170 9.93 -13.06 3.01
N THR A 171 9.33 -11.94 3.37
CA THR A 171 7.97 -11.57 2.91
C THR A 171 7.73 -10.07 3.01
N LEU A 172 6.69 -9.62 2.30
CA LEU A 172 6.11 -8.29 2.46
C LEU A 172 4.65 -8.45 2.91
N LEU A 173 4.29 -7.78 4.00
CA LEU A 173 2.92 -7.74 4.52
C LEU A 173 2.52 -6.30 4.83
N VAL A 174 1.24 -5.98 4.65
CA VAL A 174 0.72 -4.68 5.11
C VAL A 174 0.43 -4.73 6.62
N PRO A 175 0.41 -3.58 7.32
CA PRO A 175 0.22 -3.53 8.77
C PRO A 175 -1.00 -4.29 9.30
N THR A 176 -2.13 -4.26 8.59
CA THR A 176 -3.34 -5.02 8.96
C THR A 176 -3.12 -6.53 8.91
N MET A 177 -2.37 -7.03 7.92
CA MET A 177 -2.02 -8.46 7.83
C MET A 177 -1.09 -8.87 8.97
N ILE A 178 -0.10 -8.03 9.30
CA ILE A 178 0.80 -8.28 10.44
C ILE A 178 0.01 -8.31 11.74
N ASN A 179 -0.90 -7.35 11.95
CA ASN A 179 -1.76 -7.33 13.12
C ASN A 179 -2.56 -8.63 13.27
N MET A 180 -3.20 -9.11 12.19
CA MET A 180 -3.93 -10.37 12.20
C MET A 180 -3.03 -11.58 12.50
N LEU A 181 -1.82 -11.59 11.93
CA LEU A 181 -0.86 -12.68 12.10
C LEU A 181 -0.36 -12.78 13.55
N VAL A 182 0.06 -11.66 14.15
CA VAL A 182 0.66 -11.65 15.49
C VAL A 182 -0.34 -11.84 16.62
N HIS A 183 -1.63 -11.58 16.35
CA HIS A 183 -2.74 -11.84 17.28
C HIS A 183 -3.46 -13.18 17.00
N HIS A 184 -2.95 -14.00 16.08
CA HIS A 184 -3.52 -15.32 15.85
C HIS A 184 -3.37 -16.17 17.14
N PRO A 185 -4.45 -16.81 17.65
CA PRO A 185 -4.43 -17.48 18.95
C PRO A 185 -3.37 -18.58 19.05
N ASP A 186 -3.03 -19.19 17.94
CA ASP A 186 -2.06 -20.30 17.86
C ASP A 186 -0.69 -19.89 17.33
N VAL A 187 -0.40 -18.60 17.18
CA VAL A 187 0.86 -18.11 16.57
C VAL A 187 2.12 -18.70 17.22
N THR A 188 2.08 -18.93 18.53
CA THR A 188 3.19 -19.51 19.29
C THR A 188 3.40 -21.01 19.06
N LYS A 189 2.46 -21.70 18.40
CA LYS A 189 2.57 -23.13 18.05
C LYS A 189 3.37 -23.34 16.76
N TYR A 190 3.56 -22.30 15.95
CA TYR A 190 4.26 -22.39 14.68
C TYR A 190 5.76 -22.13 14.83
N ASN A 191 6.57 -22.82 14.04
CA ASN A 191 7.99 -22.55 13.94
C ASN A 191 8.25 -21.45 12.92
N LEU A 192 8.47 -20.23 13.39
CA LEU A 192 8.73 -19.05 12.57
C LEU A 192 10.23 -18.70 12.48
N SER A 193 11.11 -19.58 12.92
CA SER A 193 12.56 -19.31 13.04
C SER A 193 13.29 -19.14 11.71
N SER A 194 12.70 -19.58 10.60
CA SER A 194 13.24 -19.38 9.26
C SER A 194 13.03 -17.97 8.72
N LEU A 195 12.01 -17.24 9.22
CA LEU A 195 11.69 -15.90 8.74
C LEU A 195 12.79 -14.92 9.15
N ARG A 196 13.64 -14.58 8.20
CA ARG A 196 14.77 -13.67 8.35
C ARG A 196 14.31 -12.22 8.35
N GLN A 197 13.36 -11.89 7.48
CA GLN A 197 12.94 -10.51 7.25
C GLN A 197 11.47 -10.40 6.88
N LEU A 198 10.81 -9.43 7.51
CA LEU A 198 9.46 -9.01 7.20
C LEU A 198 9.47 -7.54 6.82
N THR A 199 9.19 -7.26 5.56
CA THR A 199 9.03 -5.90 5.04
C THR A 199 7.59 -5.49 5.21
N TYR A 200 7.35 -4.25 5.64
CA TYR A 200 6.00 -3.70 5.75
C TYR A 200 5.94 -2.27 5.20
N GLY A 201 4.75 -1.86 4.80
CA GLY A 201 4.53 -0.52 4.26
C GLY A 201 3.13 -0.35 3.70
N ALA A 202 2.99 0.56 2.76
CA ALA A 202 1.74 0.92 2.10
C ALA A 202 0.72 1.64 2.98
N SER A 203 0.79 1.54 4.31
CA SER A 203 -0.02 2.30 5.28
C SER A 203 0.76 2.50 6.58
N PRO A 204 0.36 3.44 7.45
CA PRO A 204 1.00 3.62 8.75
C PRO A 204 0.98 2.34 9.59
N MET A 205 2.08 2.07 10.29
CA MET A 205 2.24 0.95 11.20
C MET A 205 2.01 1.40 12.64
N PRO A 206 0.98 0.90 13.35
CA PRO A 206 0.82 1.19 14.77
C PRO A 206 1.99 0.64 15.59
N GLU A 207 2.50 1.45 16.52
CA GLU A 207 3.64 1.08 17.37
C GLU A 207 3.38 -0.20 18.17
N SER A 208 2.17 -0.36 18.70
CA SER A 208 1.77 -1.56 19.44
C SER A 208 1.85 -2.85 18.59
N VAL A 209 1.50 -2.77 17.31
CA VAL A 209 1.53 -3.91 16.40
C VAL A 209 2.96 -4.35 16.10
N ILE A 210 3.87 -3.41 15.82
CA ILE A 210 5.26 -3.77 15.50
C ILE A 210 6.00 -4.26 16.74
N ILE A 211 5.76 -3.69 17.92
CA ILE A 211 6.30 -4.21 19.18
C ILE A 211 5.86 -5.64 19.39
N LYS A 212 4.56 -5.92 19.20
CA LYS A 212 4.04 -7.28 19.31
C LYS A 212 4.65 -8.23 18.29
N ALA A 213 4.85 -7.78 17.05
CA ALA A 213 5.51 -8.58 16.02
C ALA A 213 6.96 -8.94 16.40
N MET A 214 7.70 -7.99 16.94
CA MET A 214 9.08 -8.24 17.43
C MET A 214 9.12 -9.21 18.62
N GLU A 215 8.10 -9.22 19.48
CA GLU A 215 7.98 -10.22 20.55
C GLU A 215 7.68 -11.62 20.01
N VAL A 216 6.78 -11.72 19.03
CA VAL A 216 6.33 -13.01 18.46
C VAL A 216 7.41 -13.62 17.56
N ILE A 217 8.14 -12.78 16.81
CA ILE A 217 9.17 -13.23 15.84
C ILE A 217 10.51 -12.53 16.16
N PRO A 218 11.16 -12.84 17.30
CA PRO A 218 12.28 -12.05 17.84
C PRO A 218 13.56 -12.13 17.01
N LYS A 219 13.68 -13.08 16.07
CA LYS A 219 14.84 -13.21 15.17
C LYS A 219 14.61 -12.59 13.80
N CYS A 220 13.40 -12.09 13.54
CA CYS A 220 13.07 -11.47 12.28
C CYS A 220 13.52 -10.01 12.25
N ASN A 221 14.14 -9.60 11.16
CA ASN A 221 14.40 -8.21 10.85
C ASN A 221 13.11 -7.56 10.30
N PHE A 222 12.75 -6.41 10.84
CA PHE A 222 11.65 -5.62 10.31
C PHE A 222 12.19 -4.46 9.49
N VAL A 223 11.57 -4.21 8.33
CA VAL A 223 11.94 -3.11 7.43
C VAL A 223 10.68 -2.36 7.02
N HIS A 224 10.63 -1.07 7.29
CA HIS A 224 9.56 -0.20 6.81
C HIS A 224 9.91 0.32 5.42
N ALA A 225 9.02 0.11 4.45
CA ALA A 225 9.15 0.59 3.08
C ALA A 225 8.06 1.62 2.78
N TYR A 226 8.44 2.79 2.30
CA TYR A 226 7.52 3.83 1.85
C TYR A 226 7.66 4.07 0.35
N GLY A 227 6.54 4.31 -0.28
CA GLY A 227 6.43 4.68 -1.67
C GLY A 227 5.02 4.52 -2.21
N MET A 228 4.89 4.57 -3.53
CA MET A 228 3.61 4.55 -4.23
C MET A 228 3.76 3.94 -5.62
N THR A 229 2.65 3.58 -6.25
CA THR A 229 2.67 2.91 -7.57
C THR A 229 3.45 3.71 -8.61
N GLU A 230 3.33 5.02 -8.58
CA GLU A 230 4.02 5.96 -9.45
C GLU A 230 5.55 5.96 -9.30
N CYS A 231 6.06 5.25 -8.28
CA CYS A 231 7.50 5.12 -7.97
C CYS A 231 8.00 3.68 -8.03
N SER A 232 7.22 2.73 -8.52
CA SER A 232 7.56 1.32 -8.86
C SER A 232 7.87 0.32 -7.72
N PRO A 233 7.47 0.43 -6.46
CA PRO A 233 6.86 1.51 -5.69
C PRO A 233 7.83 2.26 -4.77
N LEU A 234 9.10 1.84 -4.58
CA LEU A 234 9.95 2.14 -3.44
C LEU A 234 10.61 3.52 -3.53
N LEU A 235 10.46 4.31 -2.49
CA LEU A 235 11.15 5.60 -2.32
C LEU A 235 12.12 5.59 -1.15
N THR A 236 11.67 5.14 0.04
CA THR A 236 12.54 5.10 1.23
C THR A 236 12.41 3.78 1.97
N MET A 237 13.43 3.45 2.76
CA MET A 237 13.45 2.29 3.64
C MET A 237 14.03 2.63 5.01
N ALA A 238 13.33 2.21 6.07
CA ALA A 238 13.85 2.17 7.42
C ALA A 238 14.23 0.73 7.77
N GLY A 239 15.53 0.47 7.82
CA GLY A 239 16.08 -0.85 8.13
C GLY A 239 15.87 -1.29 9.59
N PRO A 240 16.37 -2.47 9.96
CA PRO A 240 16.24 -3.01 11.32
C PRO A 240 16.76 -2.07 12.41
N ASP A 241 17.80 -1.28 12.11
CA ASP A 241 18.39 -0.31 13.05
C ASP A 241 17.43 0.83 13.44
N CYS A 242 16.37 1.04 12.68
CA CYS A 242 15.34 2.02 12.98
C CYS A 242 14.26 1.49 13.93
N HIS A 243 14.19 0.16 14.15
CA HIS A 243 13.17 -0.48 14.98
C HIS A 243 13.62 -0.57 16.45
N VAL A 244 13.97 0.59 17.02
CA VAL A 244 14.45 0.74 18.39
C VAL A 244 13.53 1.69 19.14
N PHE A 245 12.99 1.24 20.29
CA PHE A 245 11.99 2.00 21.08
C PHE A 245 12.57 2.73 22.29
N LYS A 246 13.87 2.56 22.56
CA LYS A 246 14.57 3.21 23.68
C LYS A 246 15.94 3.73 23.24
N GLY A 247 16.38 4.81 23.87
CA GLY A 247 17.68 5.43 23.62
C GLY A 247 17.68 6.46 22.49
N PRO A 248 18.85 6.94 22.04
CA PRO A 248 18.98 8.07 21.11
C PRO A 248 18.31 7.86 19.74
N LYS A 249 18.16 6.60 19.30
CA LYS A 249 17.58 6.24 18.02
C LYS A 249 16.06 5.92 18.07
N ALA A 250 15.43 6.02 19.25
CA ALA A 250 14.02 5.64 19.42
C ALA A 250 13.05 6.37 18.47
N ASN A 251 13.37 7.61 18.07
CA ASN A 251 12.54 8.37 17.13
C ASN A 251 12.63 7.89 15.68
N LEU A 252 13.67 7.11 15.31
CA LEU A 252 13.83 6.61 13.94
C LEU A 252 12.74 5.60 13.55
N PHE A 253 12.13 4.93 14.51
CA PHE A 253 10.97 4.06 14.28
C PHE A 253 9.81 4.80 13.59
N LYS A 254 9.61 6.08 13.87
CA LYS A 254 8.55 6.91 13.28
C LYS A 254 8.87 7.36 11.86
N SER A 255 10.12 7.20 11.41
CA SER A 255 10.51 7.54 10.05
C SER A 255 10.14 6.44 9.06
N THR A 256 10.04 6.80 7.79
CA THR A 256 10.00 5.83 6.69
C THR A 256 11.41 5.48 6.21
N GLY A 257 12.45 5.92 6.92
CA GLY A 257 13.85 5.67 6.61
C GLY A 257 14.49 6.72 5.70
N VAL A 258 15.54 6.29 5.03
CA VAL A 258 16.31 7.12 4.09
C VAL A 258 15.97 6.75 2.65
N ALA A 259 16.30 7.63 1.71
CA ALA A 259 16.10 7.39 0.28
C ALA A 259 16.73 6.05 -0.16
N ALA A 260 16.01 5.29 -1.00
CA ALA A 260 16.52 4.08 -1.61
C ALA A 260 17.69 4.41 -2.56
N THR A 261 18.53 3.40 -2.85
CA THR A 261 19.67 3.56 -3.75
C THR A 261 19.21 4.09 -5.11
N GLY A 262 19.82 5.18 -5.59
CA GLY A 262 19.47 5.81 -6.86
C GLY A 262 18.17 6.63 -6.85
N VAL A 263 17.59 6.88 -5.67
CA VAL A 263 16.43 7.77 -5.48
C VAL A 263 16.87 9.04 -4.77
N GLU A 264 16.47 10.18 -5.31
CA GLU A 264 16.63 11.46 -4.65
C GLU A 264 15.30 11.89 -4.03
N ILE A 265 15.34 12.41 -2.81
CA ILE A 265 14.18 12.92 -2.07
C ILE A 265 14.44 14.33 -1.62
N LYS A 266 13.47 15.22 -1.79
CA LYS A 266 13.45 16.54 -1.16
C LYS A 266 12.06 16.83 -0.59
N VAL A 267 12.01 17.77 0.33
CA VAL A 267 10.76 18.32 0.88
C VAL A 267 10.59 19.72 0.29
N ILE A 268 9.43 20.02 -0.26
CA ILE A 268 9.17 21.25 -1.00
C ILE A 268 7.96 22.02 -0.49
N ASP A 269 7.97 23.32 -0.73
CA ASP A 269 6.83 24.21 -0.53
C ASP A 269 5.87 24.18 -1.75
N GLU A 270 4.80 24.96 -1.70
CA GLU A 270 3.81 25.13 -2.77
C GLU A 270 4.37 25.71 -4.08
N ASN A 271 5.56 26.35 -4.03
CA ASN A 271 6.26 26.93 -5.18
C ASN A 271 7.40 26.03 -5.69
N ASP A 272 7.44 24.75 -5.24
CA ASP A 272 8.47 23.74 -5.56
C ASP A 272 9.90 24.09 -5.04
N ASN A 273 10.05 25.06 -4.12
CA ASN A 273 11.32 25.34 -3.47
C ASN A 273 11.61 24.29 -2.40
N GLU A 274 12.87 23.85 -2.32
CA GLU A 274 13.30 22.93 -1.27
C GLU A 274 13.26 23.63 0.10
N LEU A 275 12.63 22.97 1.06
CA LEU A 275 12.50 23.44 2.44
C LEU A 275 13.70 23.00 3.30
N PRO A 276 14.05 23.78 4.33
CA PRO A 276 15.06 23.36 5.31
C PRO A 276 14.70 22.06 6.02
N ARG A 277 15.69 21.37 6.55
CA ARG A 277 15.50 20.16 7.36
C ARG A 277 14.58 20.44 8.56
N GLY A 278 13.72 19.48 8.88
CA GLY A 278 12.73 19.58 9.95
C GLY A 278 11.45 20.36 9.61
N VAL A 279 11.40 21.06 8.48
CA VAL A 279 10.21 21.80 8.03
C VAL A 279 9.31 20.85 7.22
N VAL A 280 8.02 20.87 7.52
CA VAL A 280 7.02 20.04 6.82
C VAL A 280 6.64 20.68 5.49
N GLY A 281 6.62 19.86 4.43
CA GLY A 281 6.18 20.21 3.10
C GLY A 281 5.77 18.97 2.31
N GLU A 282 5.60 19.08 0.99
CA GLU A 282 5.34 17.93 0.13
C GLU A 282 6.64 17.13 -0.12
N ILE A 283 6.54 15.80 -0.05
CA ILE A 283 7.66 14.93 -0.46
C ILE A 283 7.70 14.87 -1.98
N ALA A 284 8.84 15.23 -2.54
CA ALA A 284 9.12 15.08 -3.96
C ALA A 284 10.28 14.10 -4.19
N ALA A 285 10.17 13.29 -5.24
CA ALA A 285 11.14 12.24 -5.53
C ALA A 285 11.62 12.29 -6.97
N ARG A 286 12.87 11.85 -7.20
CA ARG A 286 13.45 11.68 -8.53
C ARG A 286 14.30 10.44 -8.58
N GLY A 287 14.23 9.69 -9.68
CA GLY A 287 15.02 8.48 -9.89
C GLY A 287 14.53 7.67 -11.07
N PRO A 288 15.30 6.66 -11.49
CA PRO A 288 14.94 5.80 -12.62
C PRO A 288 13.71 4.91 -12.35
N ASN A 289 13.28 4.82 -11.11
CA ASN A 289 12.07 4.09 -10.67
C ASN A 289 10.78 4.91 -10.81
N ILE A 290 10.86 6.19 -11.22
CA ILE A 290 9.67 7.04 -11.36
C ILE A 290 8.95 6.73 -12.68
N MET A 291 7.62 6.66 -12.63
CA MET A 291 6.74 6.35 -13.77
C MET A 291 6.98 7.23 -15.00
N LEU A 292 6.56 6.74 -16.17
CA LEU A 292 6.50 7.55 -17.38
C LEU A 292 5.35 8.57 -17.37
N GLY A 293 4.34 8.34 -16.57
CA GLY A 293 3.14 9.16 -16.45
C GLY A 293 1.88 8.30 -16.30
N TYR A 294 0.72 8.94 -16.37
CA TYR A 294 -0.58 8.28 -16.37
C TYR A 294 -1.06 8.04 -17.81
N TRP A 295 -1.51 6.83 -18.07
CA TRP A 295 -2.00 6.41 -19.38
C TRP A 295 -3.12 7.34 -19.85
N ARG A 296 -2.92 7.95 -21.04
CA ARG A 296 -3.87 8.89 -21.67
C ARG A 296 -4.31 10.09 -20.84
N GLN A 297 -3.54 10.43 -19.79
CA GLN A 297 -3.86 11.55 -18.89
C GLN A 297 -2.65 12.50 -18.79
N LYS A 298 -2.33 13.17 -19.93
CA LYS A 298 -1.15 14.05 -20.03
C LYS A 298 -1.15 15.16 -18.99
N GLU A 299 -2.25 15.86 -18.80
CA GLU A 299 -2.34 16.97 -17.84
C GLU A 299 -2.05 16.54 -16.39
N LEU A 300 -2.58 15.35 -16.00
CA LEU A 300 -2.30 14.79 -14.70
C LEU A 300 -0.84 14.32 -14.57
N SER A 301 -0.27 13.80 -15.66
CA SER A 301 1.14 13.40 -15.72
C SER A 301 2.04 14.62 -15.57
N ASP A 302 1.79 15.68 -16.33
CA ASP A 302 2.55 16.93 -16.28
C ASP A 302 2.49 17.57 -14.89
N LYS A 303 1.32 17.50 -14.22
CA LYS A 303 1.17 17.98 -12.84
C LYS A 303 1.95 17.14 -11.83
N ALA A 304 1.93 15.81 -11.98
CA ALA A 304 2.60 14.90 -11.06
C ALA A 304 4.13 14.88 -11.23
N LEU A 305 4.62 15.13 -12.47
CA LEU A 305 6.04 15.05 -12.84
C LEU A 305 6.67 16.43 -13.14
N ARG A 306 6.07 17.50 -12.61
CA ARG A 306 6.51 18.85 -12.92
C ARG A 306 7.93 19.15 -12.39
N ASN A 307 8.64 20.01 -13.11
CA ASN A 307 9.99 20.46 -12.77
C ASN A 307 11.03 19.33 -12.59
N GLY A 308 10.80 18.16 -13.23
CA GLY A 308 11.69 17.00 -13.18
C GLY A 308 11.61 16.19 -11.87
N TRP A 309 10.56 16.42 -11.07
CA TRP A 309 10.31 15.70 -9.81
C TRP A 309 8.93 15.12 -9.80
N MET A 310 8.82 13.89 -9.25
CA MET A 310 7.55 13.28 -8.91
C MET A 310 7.02 13.90 -7.62
N HIS A 311 5.84 14.48 -7.68
CA HIS A 311 5.09 15.03 -6.56
C HIS A 311 4.21 13.95 -5.95
N THR A 312 4.55 13.50 -4.74
CA THR A 312 3.88 12.34 -4.14
C THR A 312 2.48 12.64 -3.63
N GLY A 313 2.21 13.91 -3.31
CA GLY A 313 1.00 14.32 -2.60
C GLY A 313 0.98 13.90 -1.13
N ASP A 314 2.10 13.41 -0.61
CA ASP A 314 2.29 13.08 0.80
C ASP A 314 3.07 14.20 1.49
N GLY A 315 2.55 14.67 2.63
CA GLY A 315 3.20 15.66 3.47
C GLY A 315 4.18 15.01 4.43
N GLY A 316 5.35 15.62 4.59
CA GLY A 316 6.39 15.10 5.47
C GLY A 316 7.54 16.05 5.68
N TYR A 317 8.51 15.64 6.44
CA TYR A 317 9.77 16.38 6.63
C TYR A 317 10.96 15.42 6.61
N MET A 318 12.14 15.96 6.41
CA MET A 318 13.41 15.22 6.48
C MET A 318 14.26 15.79 7.61
N ASN A 319 14.82 14.93 8.46
CA ASN A 319 15.73 15.40 9.52
C ASN A 319 17.16 15.65 8.99
N GLU A 320 18.06 16.12 9.86
CA GLU A 320 19.45 16.41 9.51
C GLU A 320 20.22 15.20 8.99
N ASP A 321 19.87 13.98 9.46
CA ASP A 321 20.50 12.74 9.06
C ASP A 321 19.91 12.12 7.77
N GLY A 322 18.93 12.81 7.13
CA GLY A 322 18.30 12.37 5.89
C GLY A 322 17.13 11.38 6.06
N TYR A 323 16.68 11.12 7.29
CA TYR A 323 15.48 10.30 7.53
C TYR A 323 14.21 11.08 7.20
N VAL A 324 13.33 10.44 6.44
CA VAL A 324 12.04 10.99 6.00
C VAL A 324 10.94 10.57 6.96
N TYR A 325 10.12 11.51 7.36
CA TYR A 325 8.95 11.31 8.22
C TYR A 325 7.70 11.73 7.46
N ILE A 326 6.83 10.79 7.17
CA ILE A 326 5.52 11.09 6.57
C ILE A 326 4.57 11.45 7.70
N VAL A 327 3.95 12.61 7.58
CA VAL A 327 3.01 13.11 8.60
C VAL A 327 1.56 12.83 8.22
N ASP A 328 1.20 13.03 6.96
CA ASP A 328 -0.11 12.64 6.40
C ASP A 328 -0.11 12.82 4.87
N ARG A 329 -1.22 12.43 4.22
CA ARG A 329 -1.48 12.93 2.88
C ARG A 329 -1.93 14.39 2.95
N VAL A 330 -1.41 15.22 2.05
CA VAL A 330 -1.84 16.62 1.95
C VAL A 330 -3.38 16.73 1.86
N LYS A 331 -4.05 15.75 1.24
CA LYS A 331 -5.52 15.69 1.12
C LYS A 331 -6.26 15.16 2.34
N ASP A 332 -5.61 14.44 3.23
CA ASP A 332 -6.21 13.84 4.42
C ASP A 332 -5.89 14.63 5.68
N MET A 333 -4.99 15.61 5.57
CA MET A 333 -4.71 16.59 6.61
C MET A 333 -6.00 17.34 6.98
N ILE A 334 -6.26 17.44 8.28
CA ILE A 334 -7.44 18.11 8.82
C ILE A 334 -7.05 19.54 9.17
N ILE A 335 -7.76 20.50 8.58
CA ILE A 335 -7.52 21.92 8.88
C ILE A 335 -8.59 22.39 9.85
N SER A 336 -8.23 22.45 11.13
CA SER A 336 -9.16 22.83 12.21
C SER A 336 -8.71 24.12 12.89
N GLY A 337 -9.49 25.17 12.75
CA GLY A 337 -9.16 26.48 13.35
C GLY A 337 -7.86 27.11 12.82
N GLY A 338 -7.47 26.79 11.58
CA GLY A 338 -6.22 27.26 10.96
C GLY A 338 -4.99 26.41 11.31
N GLU A 339 -5.15 25.36 12.13
CA GLU A 339 -4.07 24.45 12.50
C GLU A 339 -4.15 23.17 11.66
N ASN A 340 -2.98 22.71 11.20
CA ASN A 340 -2.83 21.46 10.47
C ASN A 340 -2.77 20.29 11.45
N ILE A 341 -3.75 19.40 11.39
CA ILE A 341 -3.83 18.19 12.23
C ILE A 341 -3.65 16.98 11.33
N TYR A 342 -2.66 16.18 11.66
CA TYR A 342 -2.32 14.97 10.92
C TYR A 342 -3.09 13.79 11.48
N SER A 343 -3.94 13.19 10.66
CA SER A 343 -4.82 12.09 11.06
C SER A 343 -4.04 10.89 11.60
N ALA A 344 -2.87 10.59 11.03
CA ALA A 344 -2.01 9.50 11.48
C ALA A 344 -1.46 9.70 12.90
N GLU A 345 -1.18 10.93 13.33
CA GLU A 345 -0.73 11.22 14.69
C GLU A 345 -1.84 10.90 15.70
N VAL A 346 -3.06 11.28 15.37
CA VAL A 346 -4.24 11.05 16.22
C VAL A 346 -4.58 9.56 16.27
N GLU A 347 -4.53 8.87 15.13
CA GLU A 347 -4.71 7.42 15.03
C GLU A 347 -3.71 6.67 15.91
N ASN A 348 -2.43 7.03 15.84
CA ASN A 348 -1.38 6.43 16.67
C ASN A 348 -1.64 6.61 18.17
N ALA A 349 -2.19 7.75 18.60
CA ALA A 349 -2.58 7.95 19.98
C ALA A 349 -3.77 7.04 20.38
N ILE A 350 -4.78 6.92 19.51
CA ILE A 350 -5.96 6.11 19.76
C ILE A 350 -5.63 4.62 19.80
N TYR A 351 -4.74 4.13 18.93
CA TYR A 351 -4.31 2.72 18.91
C TYR A 351 -3.61 2.25 20.19
N GLN A 352 -3.14 3.17 21.04
CA GLN A 352 -2.54 2.83 22.34
C GLN A 352 -3.60 2.56 23.43
N LEU A 353 -4.88 2.80 23.14
CA LEU A 353 -5.97 2.49 24.06
C LEU A 353 -6.34 1.00 23.93
N ASP A 354 -6.26 0.28 25.04
CA ASP A 354 -6.65 -1.13 25.07
C ASP A 354 -8.08 -1.35 24.60
N GLY A 355 -8.28 -2.33 23.72
CA GLY A 355 -9.57 -2.66 23.14
C GLY A 355 -9.89 -1.94 21.82
N VAL A 356 -9.00 -1.10 21.29
CA VAL A 356 -9.09 -0.58 19.94
C VAL A 356 -8.52 -1.59 18.95
N MET A 357 -9.36 -2.12 18.05
CA MET A 357 -8.96 -3.04 17.00
C MET A 357 -8.55 -2.31 15.72
N GLU A 358 -9.36 -1.34 15.29
CA GLU A 358 -9.12 -0.52 14.11
C GLU A 358 -9.54 0.93 14.39
N CYS A 359 -8.81 1.87 13.82
CA CYS A 359 -9.10 3.30 13.95
C CYS A 359 -8.84 4.02 12.63
N ALA A 360 -9.72 4.97 12.31
CA ALA A 360 -9.52 5.95 11.25
C ALA A 360 -9.92 7.33 11.75
N VAL A 361 -9.09 8.33 11.47
CA VAL A 361 -9.35 9.73 11.83
C VAL A 361 -9.56 10.54 10.57
N ILE A 362 -10.65 11.33 10.57
CA ILE A 362 -11.08 12.15 9.43
C ILE A 362 -11.47 13.56 9.88
N GLY A 363 -11.37 14.52 8.96
CA GLY A 363 -11.96 15.84 9.12
C GLY A 363 -13.45 15.80 8.74
N ILE A 364 -14.31 16.31 9.61
CA ILE A 364 -15.74 16.49 9.34
C ILE A 364 -16.10 17.98 9.37
N PRO A 365 -17.14 18.43 8.64
CA PRO A 365 -17.53 19.85 8.61
C PRO A 365 -17.80 20.40 10.00
N ASN A 366 -17.24 21.56 10.29
CA ASN A 366 -17.49 22.29 11.54
C ASN A 366 -17.65 23.79 11.26
N LYS A 367 -18.70 24.40 11.81
CA LYS A 367 -19.04 25.81 11.54
C LYS A 367 -18.06 26.82 12.13
N GLU A 368 -17.41 26.45 13.24
CA GLU A 368 -16.51 27.33 13.97
C GLU A 368 -15.07 27.20 13.48
N TRP A 369 -14.63 25.96 13.18
CA TRP A 369 -13.22 25.67 12.89
C TRP A 369 -12.96 25.22 11.45
N GLY A 370 -13.97 25.24 10.57
CA GLY A 370 -13.89 24.70 9.22
C GLY A 370 -14.01 23.18 9.23
N GLU A 371 -13.05 22.49 9.79
CA GLU A 371 -13.10 21.06 10.05
C GLU A 371 -12.94 20.74 11.53
N ALA A 372 -13.54 19.65 12.00
CA ALA A 372 -13.30 19.06 13.30
C ALA A 372 -12.74 17.65 13.17
N VAL A 373 -11.84 17.29 14.09
CA VAL A 373 -11.27 15.94 14.16
C VAL A 373 -12.34 14.97 14.63
N HIS A 374 -12.61 13.95 13.83
CA HIS A 374 -13.54 12.86 14.14
C HIS A 374 -12.83 11.51 14.03
N ALA A 375 -12.95 10.71 15.10
CA ALA A 375 -12.41 9.35 15.11
C ALA A 375 -13.52 8.33 14.82
N ILE A 376 -13.23 7.35 13.97
CA ILE A 376 -14.07 6.18 13.75
C ILE A 376 -13.30 4.99 14.30
N VAL A 377 -13.87 4.30 15.28
CA VAL A 377 -13.21 3.24 16.04
C VAL A 377 -13.98 1.94 15.92
N ARG A 378 -13.29 0.86 15.61
CA ARG A 378 -13.77 -0.50 15.80
C ARG A 378 -13.13 -1.05 17.06
N LYS A 379 -13.96 -1.45 18.00
CA LYS A 379 -13.52 -2.00 19.27
C LYS A 379 -13.67 -3.51 19.35
N ASP A 380 -12.89 -4.14 20.22
CA ASP A 380 -13.12 -5.53 20.60
C ASP A 380 -14.51 -5.68 21.22
N SER A 381 -15.25 -6.70 20.81
CA SER A 381 -16.61 -7.01 21.32
C SER A 381 -16.66 -7.22 22.84
N ASN A 382 -15.55 -7.59 23.46
CA ASN A 382 -15.41 -7.80 24.89
C ASN A 382 -15.03 -6.51 25.66
N ASN A 383 -14.81 -5.39 24.94
CA ASN A 383 -14.36 -4.14 25.54
C ASN A 383 -15.43 -3.05 25.50
N ASN A 384 -15.65 -2.40 26.64
CA ASN A 384 -16.68 -1.36 26.81
C ASN A 384 -16.15 0.08 26.69
N ILE A 385 -15.09 0.30 25.88
CA ILE A 385 -14.61 1.65 25.63
C ILE A 385 -15.71 2.52 25.01
N ASN A 386 -15.79 3.76 25.47
CA ASN A 386 -16.74 4.76 25.00
C ASN A 386 -16.02 5.99 24.43
N GLU A 387 -16.78 6.93 23.88
CA GLU A 387 -16.24 8.16 23.26
C GLU A 387 -15.34 8.95 24.20
N ASN A 388 -15.75 9.10 25.46
CA ASN A 388 -14.99 9.87 26.44
C ASN A 388 -13.66 9.21 26.80
N ASP A 389 -13.59 7.89 26.81
CA ASP A 389 -12.36 7.14 27.04
C ASP A 389 -11.34 7.42 25.93
N VAL A 390 -11.78 7.38 24.66
CA VAL A 390 -10.93 7.66 23.49
C VAL A 390 -10.41 9.11 23.52
N ILE A 391 -11.28 10.08 23.78
CA ILE A 391 -10.92 11.50 23.83
C ILE A 391 -9.97 11.78 24.99
N THR A 392 -10.27 11.23 26.19
CA THR A 392 -9.43 11.43 27.38
C THR A 392 -8.07 10.78 27.21
N HIS A 393 -8.02 9.57 26.67
CA HIS A 393 -6.76 8.88 26.38
C HIS A 393 -5.91 9.69 25.41
N SER A 394 -6.50 10.19 24.31
CA SER A 394 -5.80 11.02 23.34
C SER A 394 -5.23 12.31 23.97
N LYS A 395 -5.98 12.97 24.86
CA LYS A 395 -5.55 14.19 25.56
C LYS A 395 -4.31 13.98 26.45
N ASN A 396 -4.08 12.76 26.91
CA ASN A 396 -2.90 12.43 27.71
C ASN A 396 -1.63 12.25 26.84
N LEU A 397 -1.78 12.08 25.52
CA LEU A 397 -0.69 11.74 24.60
C LEU A 397 -0.38 12.84 23.60
N ILE A 398 -1.39 13.60 23.16
CA ILE A 398 -1.26 14.64 22.14
C ILE A 398 -1.92 15.95 22.56
N ALA A 399 -1.55 17.05 21.89
CA ALA A 399 -2.09 18.37 22.19
C ALA A 399 -3.63 18.41 22.06
N GLY A 400 -4.30 19.11 22.94
CA GLY A 400 -5.78 19.10 23.04
C GLY A 400 -6.52 19.57 21.78
N PHE A 401 -5.91 20.43 20.94
CA PHE A 401 -6.50 20.85 19.67
C PHE A 401 -6.49 19.74 18.62
N LYS A 402 -5.54 18.80 18.70
CA LYS A 402 -5.43 17.63 17.81
C LYS A 402 -6.39 16.51 18.21
N CYS A 403 -6.87 16.47 19.44
CA CYS A 403 -7.71 15.39 19.94
C CYS A 403 -9.06 15.34 19.22
N PRO A 404 -9.64 14.14 19.04
CA PRO A 404 -10.98 14.02 18.49
C PRO A 404 -12.00 14.87 19.24
N LYS A 405 -12.87 15.53 18.49
CA LYS A 405 -14.03 16.27 19.06
C LYS A 405 -15.26 15.39 19.13
N SER A 406 -15.25 14.28 18.40
CA SER A 406 -16.30 13.26 18.41
C SER A 406 -15.75 11.91 17.99
N VAL A 407 -16.40 10.83 18.42
CA VAL A 407 -16.03 9.46 18.09
C VAL A 407 -17.28 8.68 17.66
N SER A 408 -17.15 7.93 16.56
CA SER A 408 -18.14 6.95 16.14
C SER A 408 -17.59 5.55 16.33
N PHE A 409 -18.40 4.64 16.86
CA PHE A 409 -18.07 3.23 16.93
C PHE A 409 -18.74 2.46 15.80
N ARG A 410 -18.05 1.42 15.30
CA ARG A 410 -18.59 0.52 14.29
C ARG A 410 -18.27 -0.93 14.64
N ASP A 411 -19.17 -1.82 14.26
CA ASP A 411 -18.99 -3.27 14.46
C ASP A 411 -18.31 -3.91 13.23
N ASP A 412 -18.64 -3.38 12.03
CA ASP A 412 -18.04 -3.86 10.78
C ASP A 412 -16.57 -3.44 10.64
N PRO A 413 -15.72 -4.24 9.98
CA PRO A 413 -14.36 -3.85 9.62
C PRO A 413 -14.31 -2.52 8.86
N MET A 414 -13.19 -1.81 8.94
CA MET A 414 -12.97 -0.60 8.15
C MET A 414 -13.02 -0.92 6.65
N PRO A 415 -13.57 -0.02 5.81
CA PRO A 415 -13.53 -0.19 4.37
C PRO A 415 -12.09 -0.13 3.91
N LEU A 416 -11.63 -1.20 3.26
CA LEU A 416 -10.25 -1.33 2.79
C LEU A 416 -10.18 -1.23 1.27
N SER A 417 -9.12 -0.60 0.78
CA SER A 417 -8.72 -0.70 -0.63
C SER A 417 -8.28 -2.13 -0.94
N GLY A 418 -8.10 -2.47 -2.23
CA GLY A 418 -7.50 -3.74 -2.62
C GLY A 418 -6.11 -4.00 -2.03
N ALA A 419 -5.39 -2.94 -1.69
CA ALA A 419 -4.08 -2.97 -1.03
C ALA A 419 -4.14 -3.08 0.49
N GLY A 420 -5.33 -3.23 1.09
CA GLY A 420 -5.49 -3.30 2.54
C GLY A 420 -5.40 -1.94 3.28
N LYS A 421 -5.45 -0.81 2.54
CA LYS A 421 -5.48 0.55 3.14
C LYS A 421 -6.89 0.95 3.49
N ILE A 422 -7.09 1.59 4.64
CA ILE A 422 -8.38 2.16 5.03
C ILE A 422 -8.78 3.26 4.03
N LEU A 423 -9.98 3.14 3.48
CA LEU A 423 -10.57 4.12 2.55
C LEU A 423 -11.24 5.25 3.34
N LYS A 424 -10.44 6.22 3.80
CA LYS A 424 -10.93 7.40 4.54
C LYS A 424 -11.97 8.20 3.76
N THR A 425 -11.89 8.20 2.43
CA THR A 425 -12.89 8.85 1.55
C THR A 425 -14.29 8.30 1.80
N ASN A 426 -14.43 6.97 1.86
CA ASN A 426 -15.74 6.31 2.10
C ASN A 426 -16.26 6.61 3.50
N LEU A 427 -15.36 6.74 4.47
CA LEU A 427 -15.71 7.07 5.85
C LEU A 427 -16.10 8.54 6.00
N ARG A 428 -15.53 9.43 5.18
CA ARG A 428 -15.76 10.87 5.20
C ARG A 428 -17.05 11.27 4.47
N GLU A 429 -17.39 10.57 3.38
CA GLU A 429 -18.51 10.90 2.50
C GLU A 429 -19.85 11.17 3.21
N PRO A 430 -20.30 10.34 4.19
CA PRO A 430 -21.57 10.58 4.89
C PRO A 430 -21.64 11.91 5.62
N PHE A 431 -20.50 12.41 6.14
CA PHE A 431 -20.42 13.66 6.88
C PHE A 431 -20.39 14.90 5.98
N TRP A 432 -19.89 14.75 4.75
CA TRP A 432 -19.74 15.83 3.78
C TRP A 432 -20.93 15.95 2.82
N LYS A 433 -21.91 15.07 2.91
CA LYS A 433 -23.10 15.10 2.05
C LYS A 433 -23.89 16.40 2.30
N GLY A 434 -23.94 17.27 1.27
CA GLY A 434 -24.60 18.59 1.36
C GLY A 434 -23.71 19.73 1.85
N HIS A 435 -22.41 19.48 2.04
CA HIS A 435 -21.43 20.52 2.34
C HIS A 435 -20.44 20.64 1.17
N GLU A 436 -20.12 21.88 0.77
CA GLU A 436 -18.99 22.14 -0.13
C GLU A 436 -17.69 21.98 0.67
N LYS A 437 -16.77 21.15 0.16
CA LYS A 437 -15.43 21.03 0.77
C LYS A 437 -14.70 22.33 0.47
N GLN A 438 -14.49 23.17 1.47
CA GLN A 438 -13.51 24.24 1.40
C GLN A 438 -12.10 23.61 1.46
N VAL A 439 -11.61 23.14 0.31
CA VAL A 439 -10.23 22.78 0.14
C VAL A 439 -9.54 23.97 -0.46
N SER A 440 -8.69 24.60 0.34
CA SER A 440 -7.66 25.50 -0.16
C SER A 440 -6.65 24.73 -0.99
#